data_d83ff199f8b9ba563a78d8c53d8fbc1a
#
_entry.id   d83ff199f8b9ba563a78d8c53d8fbc1a
#
_cell.length_a   1.000
_cell.length_b   1.000
_cell.length_c   1.000
_cell.angle_alpha   90.00
_cell.angle_beta   90.00
_cell.angle_gamma   90.00
#
_symmetry.space_group_name_H-M   'P 1'
#
loop_
_entity.id
_entity.type
_entity.pdbx_description
1 polymer ?
#
loop_
_entity_poly.entity_id
_entity_poly.type
_entity_poly.pdbx_seq_one_letter_code
_entity_poly.pdbx_strand_id
1 'polypeptide(L)'
;MSGPPQPGSRPVSRDIAELKALAERQPELGPAAKLQVELIESVRRAQGRLTTPWIETTAEVLTARLKSGQALLDFDQIIFEWNDVRLLIRQITDILRRHEAVDGDASLALHAVGRSPELPDLMRTWFTGGDGLPAIDMLDEVLAWAARPYLQRVSEVLQQRVALDAWGRNTCPVCAAEPDFSLITMAGDRLLVCGRCHVRWPFHPITCPYCGNADRATIKSLATPDGVYRLMSCRACNRYIKALDGRKASRPLLPYFDQIATLPLDAAMARG
;
A
#
# COMPACT_ATOMS: atom_id res chain seq x y z
N MET A 1 4.08 -10.71 -28.61
CA MET A 1 3.44 -10.70 -27.29
C MET A 1 4.52 -10.30 -26.28
N SER A 2 4.67 -9.02 -26.01
CA SER A 2 5.68 -8.50 -25.10
C SER A 2 5.10 -8.50 -23.70
N GLY A 3 5.69 -9.31 -22.80
CA GLY A 3 5.30 -9.36 -21.39
C GLY A 3 5.49 -8.01 -20.70
N PRO A 4 4.82 -7.76 -19.55
CA PRO A 4 4.94 -6.52 -18.82
C PRO A 4 6.39 -6.31 -18.34
N PRO A 5 6.88 -5.05 -18.30
CA PRO A 5 8.24 -4.78 -17.87
C PRO A 5 8.46 -5.19 -16.41
N GLN A 6 9.57 -5.87 -16.16
CA GLN A 6 9.98 -6.35 -14.84
C GLN A 6 10.09 -5.21 -13.81
N PRO A 7 9.65 -5.42 -12.56
CA PRO A 7 9.81 -4.46 -11.49
C PRO A 7 11.25 -4.46 -10.98
N GLY A 8 12.11 -3.69 -11.60
CA GLY A 8 13.44 -3.38 -11.06
C GLY A 8 13.40 -2.10 -10.21
N SER A 9 14.37 -1.90 -9.34
CA SER A 9 14.57 -0.81 -8.36
C SER A 9 14.40 0.65 -8.88
N ARG A 10 14.05 0.85 -10.13
CA ARG A 10 13.80 2.13 -10.80
C ARG A 10 12.52 2.89 -10.37
N PRO A 11 11.39 2.24 -10.00
CA PRO A 11 10.18 2.99 -9.62
C PRO A 11 10.38 3.88 -8.39
N VAL A 12 11.01 3.39 -7.34
CA VAL A 12 11.14 4.10 -6.05
C VAL A 12 12.03 5.33 -6.15
N SER A 13 13.09 5.31 -6.99
CA SER A 13 13.89 6.52 -7.26
C SER A 13 13.07 7.59 -7.99
N ARG A 14 12.12 7.16 -8.81
CA ARG A 14 11.20 8.05 -9.52
C ARG A 14 10.14 8.63 -8.57
N ASP A 15 9.59 7.85 -7.63
CA ASP A 15 8.71 8.37 -6.58
C ASP A 15 9.37 9.53 -5.82
N ILE A 16 10.61 9.35 -5.37
CA ILE A 16 11.35 10.40 -4.64
C ILE A 16 11.55 11.66 -5.51
N ALA A 17 11.95 11.50 -6.77
CA ALA A 17 12.15 12.63 -7.67
C ALA A 17 10.86 13.41 -7.90
N GLU A 18 9.76 12.71 -8.16
CA GLU A 18 8.44 13.32 -8.37
C GLU A 18 7.90 14.00 -7.10
N LEU A 19 8.12 13.39 -5.90
CA LEU A 19 7.76 14.00 -4.62
C LEU A 19 8.52 15.31 -4.36
N LYS A 20 9.82 15.35 -4.65
CA LYS A 20 10.62 16.56 -4.53
C LYS A 20 10.12 17.65 -5.49
N ALA A 21 9.86 17.30 -6.74
CA ALA A 21 9.30 18.21 -7.72
C ALA A 21 7.86 18.66 -7.37
N LEU A 22 7.06 17.80 -6.73
CA LEU A 22 5.73 18.15 -6.21
C LEU A 22 5.83 19.22 -5.13
N ALA A 23 6.74 19.07 -4.17
CA ALA A 23 6.95 20.04 -3.10
C ALA A 23 7.33 21.43 -3.59
N GLU A 24 8.00 21.52 -4.74
CA GLU A 24 8.33 22.81 -5.40
C GLU A 24 7.13 23.40 -6.14
N ARG A 25 6.36 22.57 -6.85
CA ARG A 25 5.19 23.00 -7.64
C ARG A 25 3.95 23.31 -6.79
N GLN A 26 3.79 22.62 -5.67
CA GLN A 26 2.64 22.70 -4.75
C GLN A 26 3.15 22.79 -3.31
N PRO A 27 3.56 24.00 -2.85
CA PRO A 27 4.16 24.18 -1.52
C PRO A 27 3.29 23.70 -0.37
N GLU A 28 1.95 23.69 -0.53
CA GLU A 28 0.98 23.18 0.43
C GLU A 28 1.11 21.66 0.67
N LEU A 29 1.59 20.91 -0.31
CA LEU A 29 1.91 19.48 -0.19
C LEU A 29 3.37 19.22 0.23
N GLY A 30 4.18 20.27 0.32
CA GLY A 30 5.59 20.20 0.64
C GLY A 30 5.90 19.43 1.93
N PRO A 31 5.23 19.70 3.07
CA PRO A 31 5.44 18.95 4.31
C PRO A 31 5.16 17.46 4.15
N ALA A 32 4.03 17.08 3.54
CA ALA A 32 3.66 15.69 3.31
C ALA A 32 4.63 14.98 2.34
N ALA A 33 5.07 15.66 1.29
CA ALA A 33 6.04 15.14 0.34
C ALA A 33 7.41 14.88 1.00
N LYS A 34 7.88 15.77 1.87
CA LYS A 34 9.15 15.61 2.62
C LYS A 34 9.07 14.42 3.58
N LEU A 35 8.00 14.33 4.38
CA LEU A 35 7.72 13.18 5.25
C LEU A 35 7.79 11.88 4.45
N GLN A 36 7.06 11.81 3.33
CA GLN A 36 6.98 10.63 2.49
C GLN A 36 8.36 10.22 1.94
N VAL A 37 9.20 11.17 1.52
CA VAL A 37 10.56 10.90 1.05
C VAL A 37 11.40 10.23 2.15
N GLU A 38 11.37 10.75 3.40
CA GLU A 38 12.14 10.18 4.50
C GLU A 38 11.67 8.76 4.86
N LEU A 39 10.35 8.51 4.86
CA LEU A 39 9.79 7.17 5.06
C LEU A 39 10.26 6.19 3.97
N ILE A 40 10.17 6.59 2.70
CA ILE A 40 10.64 5.78 1.56
C ILE A 40 12.12 5.45 1.71
N GLU A 41 12.96 6.43 2.04
CA GLU A 41 14.41 6.24 2.19
C GLU A 41 14.72 5.28 3.34
N SER A 42 13.97 5.32 4.44
CA SER A 42 14.10 4.39 5.57
C SER A 42 13.79 2.95 5.14
N VAL A 43 12.66 2.73 4.47
CA VAL A 43 12.26 1.41 3.94
C VAL A 43 13.27 0.88 2.92
N ARG A 44 13.77 1.73 2.01
CA ARG A 44 14.77 1.32 1.01
C ARG A 44 16.08 0.85 1.67
N ARG A 45 16.55 1.54 2.70
CA ARG A 45 17.75 1.11 3.43
C ARG A 45 17.57 -0.27 4.07
N ALA A 46 16.38 -0.53 4.64
CA ALA A 46 16.06 -1.85 5.17
C ALA A 46 15.97 -2.90 4.06
N GLN A 47 15.22 -2.61 2.98
CA GLN A 47 15.05 -3.53 1.87
C GLN A 47 16.38 -3.93 1.20
N GLY A 48 17.35 -3.02 1.14
CA GLY A 48 18.69 -3.29 0.60
C GLY A 48 19.51 -4.29 1.42
N ARG A 49 19.13 -4.55 2.68
CA ARG A 49 19.78 -5.54 3.56
C ARG A 49 19.08 -6.90 3.54
N LEU A 50 17.82 -6.96 3.06
CA LEU A 50 17.06 -8.20 3.06
C LEU A 50 17.57 -9.15 1.97
N THR A 51 17.77 -10.39 2.36
CA THR A 51 18.00 -11.49 1.41
C THR A 51 16.72 -11.80 0.65
N THR A 52 16.87 -12.40 -0.54
CA THR A 52 15.71 -12.88 -1.30
C THR A 52 15.07 -14.04 -0.53
N PRO A 53 13.78 -13.97 -0.16
CA PRO A 53 13.14 -15.03 0.61
C PRO A 53 13.04 -16.29 -0.22
N TRP A 54 13.31 -17.43 0.41
CA TRP A 54 13.06 -18.73 -0.16
C TRP A 54 11.61 -19.14 0.12
N ILE A 55 10.85 -19.42 -0.94
CA ILE A 55 9.48 -19.89 -0.84
C ILE A 55 9.43 -21.33 -1.38
N GLU A 56 9.21 -22.27 -0.49
CA GLU A 56 9.20 -23.71 -0.83
C GLU A 56 8.00 -24.14 -1.69
N THR A 57 6.92 -23.34 -1.69
CA THR A 57 5.66 -23.64 -2.38
C THR A 57 5.83 -23.65 -3.90
N THR A 58 5.30 -24.67 -4.59
CA THR A 58 5.34 -24.76 -6.06
C THR A 58 4.34 -23.83 -6.74
N ALA A 59 4.51 -23.57 -8.03
CA ALA A 59 3.61 -22.74 -8.83
C ALA A 59 2.18 -23.33 -8.90
N GLU A 60 2.07 -24.66 -8.93
CA GLU A 60 0.78 -25.37 -8.95
C GLU A 60 0.00 -25.13 -7.64
N VAL A 61 0.67 -25.23 -6.49
CA VAL A 61 0.06 -24.97 -5.18
C VAL A 61 -0.36 -23.49 -5.04
N LEU A 62 0.51 -22.56 -5.48
CA LEU A 62 0.18 -21.13 -5.51
C LEU A 62 -1.05 -20.86 -6.39
N THR A 63 -1.11 -21.47 -7.58
CA THR A 63 -2.25 -21.35 -8.47
C THR A 63 -3.54 -21.94 -7.86
N ALA A 64 -3.44 -23.07 -7.16
CA ALA A 64 -4.58 -23.68 -6.46
C ALA A 64 -5.10 -22.77 -5.33
N ARG A 65 -4.20 -22.13 -4.55
CA ARG A 65 -4.58 -21.16 -3.52
C ARG A 65 -5.36 -19.98 -4.12
N LEU A 66 -4.86 -19.38 -5.22
CA LEU A 66 -5.58 -18.29 -5.89
C LEU A 66 -6.96 -18.73 -6.37
N LYS A 67 -7.08 -19.90 -7.01
CA LYS A 67 -8.37 -20.43 -7.48
C LYS A 67 -9.36 -20.71 -6.35
N SER A 68 -8.87 -21.13 -5.18
CA SER A 68 -9.72 -21.30 -3.99
C SER A 68 -10.01 -19.97 -3.27
N GLY A 69 -9.39 -18.86 -3.73
CA GLY A 69 -9.52 -17.53 -3.16
C GLY A 69 -8.78 -17.37 -1.84
N GLN A 70 -7.68 -18.08 -1.65
CA GLN A 70 -6.76 -17.92 -0.55
C GLN A 70 -5.58 -17.04 -0.99
N ALA A 71 -5.16 -16.10 -0.15
CA ALA A 71 -3.98 -15.30 -0.41
C ALA A 71 -2.72 -16.19 -0.45
N LEU A 72 -1.71 -15.74 -1.18
CA LEU A 72 -0.49 -16.52 -1.42
C LEU A 72 0.44 -16.59 -0.21
N LEU A 73 0.33 -15.65 0.72
CA LEU A 73 1.25 -15.48 1.85
C LEU A 73 0.51 -15.60 3.17
N ASP A 74 0.98 -16.48 4.02
CA ASP A 74 0.60 -16.56 5.43
C ASP A 74 1.66 -15.84 6.28
N PHE A 75 1.30 -15.32 7.46
CA PHE A 75 2.21 -14.56 8.32
C PHE A 75 3.49 -15.32 8.65
N ASP A 76 3.38 -16.62 8.94
CA ASP A 76 4.52 -17.48 9.33
C ASP A 76 5.53 -17.71 8.19
N GLN A 77 5.17 -17.40 6.95
CA GLN A 77 6.05 -17.48 5.80
C GLN A 77 6.89 -16.20 5.62
N ILE A 78 6.61 -15.15 6.39
CA ILE A 78 7.37 -13.91 6.35
C ILE A 78 8.53 -14.02 7.34
N ILE A 79 9.74 -14.07 6.83
CA ILE A 79 10.95 -14.12 7.66
C ILE A 79 11.28 -12.71 8.12
N PHE A 80 10.71 -12.29 9.24
CA PHE A 80 11.02 -11.01 9.87
C PHE A 80 12.33 -11.07 10.64
N GLU A 81 13.25 -10.18 10.33
CA GLU A 81 14.42 -9.88 11.18
C GLU A 81 13.97 -8.91 12.28
N TRP A 82 13.57 -9.45 13.43
CA TRP A 82 12.89 -8.68 14.47
C TRP A 82 13.68 -7.47 14.97
N ASN A 83 15.01 -7.53 15.00
CA ASN A 83 15.84 -6.38 15.36
C ASN A 83 15.73 -5.26 14.32
N ASP A 84 15.66 -5.60 13.03
CA ASP A 84 15.46 -4.63 11.96
C ASP A 84 14.04 -4.07 11.97
N VAL A 85 13.01 -4.89 12.26
CA VAL A 85 11.63 -4.41 12.42
C VAL A 85 11.54 -3.40 13.58
N ARG A 86 12.13 -3.71 14.76
CA ARG A 86 12.19 -2.80 15.90
C ARG A 86 12.89 -1.49 15.56
N LEU A 87 14.00 -1.58 14.83
CA LEU A 87 14.73 -0.41 14.37
C LEU A 87 13.89 0.44 13.41
N LEU A 88 13.18 -0.21 12.48
CA LEU A 88 12.27 0.48 11.53
C LEU A 88 11.14 1.18 12.27
N ILE A 89 10.45 0.51 13.20
CA ILE A 89 9.37 1.13 14.00
C ILE A 89 9.90 2.39 14.68
N ARG A 90 11.08 2.31 15.33
CA ARG A 90 11.71 3.47 15.97
C ARG A 90 11.98 4.59 14.96
N GLN A 91 12.62 4.29 13.83
CA GLN A 91 12.97 5.28 12.81
C GLN A 91 11.74 5.95 12.21
N ILE A 92 10.69 5.15 11.91
CA ILE A 92 9.42 5.66 11.38
C ILE A 92 8.75 6.58 12.39
N THR A 93 8.67 6.17 13.65
CA THR A 93 8.11 6.98 14.74
C THR A 93 8.86 8.31 14.89
N ASP A 94 10.21 8.28 14.86
CA ASP A 94 11.05 9.48 14.94
C ASP A 94 10.82 10.41 13.73
N ILE A 95 10.62 9.86 12.54
CA ILE A 95 10.27 10.62 11.33
C ILE A 95 8.90 11.29 11.51
N LEU A 96 7.87 10.51 11.88
CA LEU A 96 6.51 11.04 12.11
C LEU A 96 6.51 12.16 13.16
N ARG A 97 7.27 11.99 14.26
CA ARG A 97 7.38 12.99 15.32
C ARG A 97 8.05 14.28 14.85
N ARG A 98 9.14 14.18 14.04
CA ARG A 98 9.81 15.37 13.49
C ARG A 98 8.94 16.18 12.53
N HIS A 99 8.06 15.50 11.82
CA HIS A 99 7.10 16.12 10.89
C HIS A 99 5.75 16.46 11.54
N GLU A 100 5.66 16.38 12.88
CA GLU A 100 4.45 16.70 13.64
C GLU A 100 3.21 15.88 13.23
N ALA A 101 3.44 14.69 12.63
CA ALA A 101 2.38 13.77 12.23
C ALA A 101 1.84 12.94 13.41
N VAL A 102 2.56 12.88 14.51
CA VAL A 102 2.15 12.30 15.80
C VAL A 102 2.56 13.23 16.94
N ASP A 103 1.77 13.24 18.01
CA ASP A 103 2.11 13.96 19.23
C ASP A 103 3.13 13.21 20.12
N GLY A 104 3.45 13.78 21.30
CA GLY A 104 4.42 13.19 22.23
C GLY A 104 3.96 11.86 22.81
N ASP A 105 2.68 11.76 23.17
CA ASP A 105 2.13 10.58 23.84
C ASP A 105 2.01 9.41 22.86
N ALA A 106 1.49 9.65 21.66
CA ALA A 106 1.47 8.66 20.59
C ALA A 106 2.87 8.18 20.22
N SER A 107 3.85 9.10 20.12
CA SER A 107 5.25 8.75 19.85
C SER A 107 5.85 7.85 20.95
N LEU A 108 5.60 8.15 22.22
CA LEU A 108 6.06 7.31 23.34
C LEU A 108 5.41 5.91 23.29
N ALA A 109 4.11 5.84 23.01
CA ALA A 109 3.38 4.59 22.88
C ALA A 109 3.90 3.73 21.70
N LEU A 110 4.12 4.33 20.53
CA LEU A 110 4.70 3.65 19.36
C LEU A 110 6.12 3.12 19.64
N HIS A 111 6.95 3.90 20.33
CA HIS A 111 8.26 3.43 20.77
C HIS A 111 8.18 2.26 21.77
N ALA A 112 7.17 2.27 22.67
CA ALA A 112 6.94 1.16 23.59
C ALA A 112 6.55 -0.12 22.84
N VAL A 113 5.67 -0.03 21.82
CA VAL A 113 5.34 -1.15 20.92
C VAL A 113 6.60 -1.72 20.27
N GLY A 114 7.46 -0.88 19.71
CA GLY A 114 8.71 -1.32 19.07
C GLY A 114 9.67 -2.04 20.02
N ARG A 115 9.61 -1.77 21.33
CA ARG A 115 10.42 -2.43 22.37
C ARG A 115 9.76 -3.65 23.01
N SER A 116 8.44 -3.81 22.80
CA SER A 116 7.69 -4.91 23.44
C SER A 116 8.22 -6.28 23.02
N PRO A 117 8.35 -7.25 23.93
CA PRO A 117 8.60 -8.64 23.59
C PRO A 117 7.44 -9.25 22.77
N GLU A 118 6.23 -8.71 22.91
CA GLU A 118 5.01 -9.16 22.24
C GLU A 118 4.86 -8.61 20.82
N LEU A 119 5.85 -7.86 20.31
CA LEU A 119 5.80 -7.31 18.95
C LEU A 119 5.49 -8.36 17.86
N PRO A 120 6.03 -9.60 17.89
CA PRO A 120 5.69 -10.62 16.91
C PRO A 120 4.18 -10.97 16.88
N ASP A 121 3.55 -11.10 18.05
CA ASP A 121 2.13 -11.42 18.15
C ASP A 121 1.24 -10.23 17.73
N LEU A 122 1.66 -9.03 18.07
CA LEU A 122 1.00 -7.80 17.62
C LEU A 122 1.08 -7.65 16.10
N MET A 123 2.24 -7.90 15.51
CA MET A 123 2.42 -7.89 14.04
C MET A 123 1.58 -8.98 13.36
N ARG A 124 1.44 -10.16 13.98
CA ARG A 124 0.54 -11.23 13.49
C ARG A 124 -0.90 -10.77 13.51
N THR A 125 -1.36 -10.23 14.64
CA THR A 125 -2.74 -9.71 14.80
C THR A 125 -3.01 -8.64 13.75
N TRP A 126 -2.11 -7.68 13.58
CA TRP A 126 -2.20 -6.67 12.55
C TRP A 126 -2.26 -7.25 11.13
N PHE A 127 -1.40 -8.21 10.81
CA PHE A 127 -1.32 -8.81 9.46
C PHE A 127 -2.60 -9.56 9.11
N THR A 128 -3.16 -10.32 10.05
CA THR A 128 -4.35 -11.16 9.84
C THR A 128 -5.67 -10.38 9.96
N GLY A 129 -5.63 -9.11 10.36
CA GLY A 129 -6.82 -8.30 10.58
C GLY A 129 -7.61 -8.75 11.84
N GLY A 130 -6.90 -9.31 12.84
CA GLY A 130 -7.49 -9.72 14.10
C GLY A 130 -7.84 -8.53 15.01
N ASP A 131 -8.76 -8.77 15.94
CA ASP A 131 -9.11 -7.81 16.99
C ASP A 131 -8.01 -7.76 18.06
N GLY A 132 -7.94 -6.64 18.80
CA GLY A 132 -7.05 -6.49 19.95
C GLY A 132 -5.80 -5.68 19.71
N LEU A 133 -5.68 -4.97 18.60
CA LEU A 133 -4.63 -3.97 18.46
C LEU A 133 -4.85 -2.81 19.44
N PRO A 134 -3.78 -2.29 20.07
CA PRO A 134 -3.88 -1.12 20.93
C PRO A 134 -4.41 0.10 20.14
N ALA A 135 -5.26 0.89 20.78
CA ALA A 135 -5.76 2.15 20.21
C ALA A 135 -4.68 3.24 20.32
N ILE A 136 -3.61 3.12 19.53
CA ILE A 136 -2.51 4.08 19.44
C ILE A 136 -2.61 4.75 18.07
N ASP A 137 -2.58 6.08 18.08
CA ASP A 137 -2.60 6.85 16.83
C ASP A 137 -1.44 6.45 15.91
N MET A 138 -1.71 6.33 14.60
CA MET A 138 -0.77 5.92 13.56
C MET A 138 -0.15 4.52 13.73
N LEU A 139 -0.67 3.67 14.64
CA LEU A 139 -0.10 2.32 14.84
C LEU A 139 -0.16 1.48 13.56
N ASP A 140 -1.31 1.45 12.88
CA ASP A 140 -1.49 0.66 11.64
C ASP A 140 -0.49 1.10 10.57
N GLU A 141 -0.31 2.39 10.39
CA GLU A 141 0.62 2.98 9.44
C GLU A 141 2.07 2.64 9.77
N VAL A 142 2.45 2.74 11.06
CA VAL A 142 3.81 2.40 11.50
C VAL A 142 4.11 0.92 11.27
N LEU A 143 3.18 0.02 11.59
CA LEU A 143 3.33 -1.41 11.33
C LEU A 143 3.37 -1.71 9.83
N ALA A 144 2.54 -1.04 9.04
CA ALA A 144 2.53 -1.17 7.59
C ALA A 144 3.88 -0.74 6.98
N TRP A 145 4.43 0.41 7.41
CA TRP A 145 5.74 0.87 6.96
C TRP A 145 6.87 -0.06 7.39
N ALA A 146 6.83 -0.59 8.61
CA ALA A 146 7.85 -1.52 9.12
C ALA A 146 7.82 -2.89 8.43
N ALA A 147 6.63 -3.40 8.08
CA ALA A 147 6.46 -4.66 7.37
C ALA A 147 6.74 -4.54 5.85
N ARG A 148 6.60 -3.35 5.29
CA ARG A 148 6.62 -3.11 3.83
C ARG A 148 7.85 -3.65 3.12
N PRO A 149 9.10 -3.48 3.58
CA PRO A 149 10.27 -4.02 2.89
C PRO A 149 10.20 -5.54 2.74
N TYR A 150 9.72 -6.25 3.75
CA TYR A 150 9.55 -7.70 3.74
C TYR A 150 8.43 -8.12 2.78
N LEU A 151 7.26 -7.49 2.89
CA LEU A 151 6.10 -7.80 2.06
C LEU A 151 6.35 -7.52 0.58
N GLN A 152 7.04 -6.43 0.24
CA GLN A 152 7.41 -6.14 -1.14
C GLN A 152 8.40 -7.17 -1.68
N ARG A 153 9.39 -7.57 -0.89
CA ARG A 153 10.38 -8.56 -1.32
C ARG A 153 9.74 -9.93 -1.59
N VAL A 154 8.87 -10.38 -0.70
CA VAL A 154 8.11 -11.64 -0.89
C VAL A 154 7.19 -11.53 -2.10
N SER A 155 6.49 -10.42 -2.25
CA SER A 155 5.56 -10.23 -3.37
C SER A 155 6.25 -10.23 -4.74
N GLU A 156 7.47 -9.68 -4.85
CA GLU A 156 8.29 -9.74 -6.06
C GLU A 156 8.57 -11.19 -6.48
N VAL A 157 8.94 -12.04 -5.50
CA VAL A 157 9.20 -13.46 -5.76
C VAL A 157 7.93 -14.21 -6.16
N LEU A 158 6.81 -13.99 -5.48
CA LEU A 158 5.54 -14.65 -5.77
C LEU A 158 4.99 -14.29 -7.15
N GLN A 159 5.05 -13.02 -7.53
CA GLN A 159 4.58 -12.55 -8.84
C GLN A 159 5.39 -13.10 -10.02
N GLN A 160 6.63 -13.55 -9.79
CA GLN A 160 7.41 -14.23 -10.83
C GLN A 160 7.00 -15.70 -11.02
N ARG A 161 6.27 -16.29 -10.07
CA ARG A 161 5.91 -17.71 -10.07
C ARG A 161 4.47 -17.98 -10.47
N VAL A 162 3.57 -17.02 -10.28
CA VAL A 162 2.14 -17.19 -10.57
C VAL A 162 1.52 -15.92 -11.10
N ALA A 163 0.68 -16.05 -12.15
CA ALA A 163 -0.12 -14.95 -12.66
C ALA A 163 -1.30 -14.67 -11.74
N LEU A 164 -1.59 -13.38 -11.52
CA LEU A 164 -2.66 -12.94 -10.62
C LEU A 164 -4.00 -12.68 -11.32
N ASP A 165 -4.09 -12.95 -12.63
CA ASP A 165 -5.25 -12.61 -13.47
C ASP A 165 -6.53 -13.35 -13.07
N ALA A 166 -6.39 -14.52 -12.46
CA ALA A 166 -7.52 -15.31 -11.96
C ALA A 166 -8.07 -14.83 -10.60
N TRP A 167 -7.42 -13.82 -9.97
CA TRP A 167 -7.84 -13.29 -8.69
C TRP A 167 -8.93 -12.24 -8.86
N GLY A 168 -10.16 -12.58 -8.52
CA GLY A 168 -11.32 -11.68 -8.65
C GLY A 168 -11.79 -11.07 -7.33
N ARG A 169 -11.01 -11.16 -6.24
CA ARG A 169 -11.41 -10.69 -4.91
C ARG A 169 -10.99 -9.25 -4.66
N ASN A 170 -11.62 -8.64 -3.68
CA ASN A 170 -11.39 -7.25 -3.26
C ASN A 170 -10.15 -7.05 -2.38
N THR A 171 -9.56 -8.11 -1.84
CA THR A 171 -8.32 -8.08 -1.05
C THR A 171 -7.10 -8.45 -1.89
N CYS A 172 -5.92 -8.11 -1.40
CA CYS A 172 -4.65 -8.40 -2.09
C CYS A 172 -4.43 -9.92 -2.25
N PRO A 173 -4.11 -10.40 -3.47
CA PRO A 173 -3.84 -11.83 -3.71
C PRO A 173 -2.59 -12.34 -2.98
N VAL A 174 -1.70 -11.44 -2.55
CA VAL A 174 -0.47 -11.83 -1.85
C VAL A 174 -0.66 -11.78 -0.34
N CYS A 175 -0.99 -10.62 0.25
CA CYS A 175 -0.99 -10.43 1.70
C CYS A 175 -2.39 -10.22 2.31
N ALA A 176 -3.46 -10.46 1.56
CA ALA A 176 -4.86 -10.30 1.96
C ALA A 176 -5.28 -8.88 2.42
N ALA A 177 -4.38 -7.90 2.40
CA ALA A 177 -4.73 -6.53 2.80
C ALA A 177 -5.72 -5.86 1.84
N GLU A 178 -6.43 -4.86 2.33
CA GLU A 178 -7.29 -4.02 1.51
C GLU A 178 -6.50 -3.17 0.49
N PRO A 179 -7.11 -2.81 -0.64
CA PRO A 179 -6.53 -1.81 -1.53
C PRO A 179 -6.67 -0.41 -0.93
N ASP A 180 -5.69 0.44 -1.20
CA ASP A 180 -5.71 1.86 -0.85
C ASP A 180 -5.71 2.78 -2.08
N PHE A 181 -5.44 2.21 -3.24
CA PHE A 181 -5.41 2.92 -4.51
C PHE A 181 -5.87 2.04 -5.66
N SER A 182 -6.14 2.63 -6.82
CA SER A 182 -6.40 1.87 -8.05
C SER A 182 -5.74 2.52 -9.27
N LEU A 183 -5.63 1.75 -10.35
CA LEU A 183 -5.13 2.17 -11.65
C LEU A 183 -6.17 1.81 -12.71
N ILE A 184 -6.53 2.76 -13.55
CA ILE A 184 -7.23 2.49 -14.80
C ILE A 184 -6.15 2.35 -15.88
N THR A 185 -6.06 1.20 -16.51
CA THR A 185 -5.05 0.92 -17.54
C THR A 185 -5.32 1.70 -18.82
N MET A 186 -4.37 1.69 -19.77
CA MET A 186 -4.59 2.24 -21.11
C MET A 186 -5.74 1.56 -21.84
N ALA A 187 -6.01 0.28 -21.57
CA ALA A 187 -7.14 -0.48 -22.12
C ALA A 187 -8.48 -0.14 -21.43
N GLY A 188 -8.46 0.56 -20.31
CA GLY A 188 -9.64 0.90 -19.53
C GLY A 188 -9.96 -0.09 -18.39
N ASP A 189 -9.15 -1.13 -18.23
CA ASP A 189 -9.29 -2.08 -17.13
C ASP A 189 -8.92 -1.44 -15.80
N ARG A 190 -9.57 -1.89 -14.74
CA ARG A 190 -9.26 -1.46 -13.38
C ARG A 190 -8.37 -2.47 -12.68
N LEU A 191 -7.25 -1.97 -12.16
CA LEU A 191 -6.40 -2.70 -11.22
C LEU A 191 -6.52 -2.07 -9.84
N LEU A 192 -6.68 -2.88 -8.80
CA LEU A 192 -6.51 -2.45 -7.42
C LEU A 192 -5.02 -2.50 -7.05
N VAL A 193 -4.63 -1.67 -6.11
CA VAL A 193 -3.25 -1.56 -5.61
C VAL A 193 -3.26 -1.78 -4.10
N CYS A 194 -2.45 -2.69 -3.62
CA CYS A 194 -2.37 -3.02 -2.20
C CYS A 194 -1.70 -1.90 -1.39
N GLY A 195 -2.31 -1.48 -0.29
CA GLY A 195 -1.74 -0.49 0.63
C GLY A 195 -0.48 -0.96 1.35
N ARG A 196 -0.28 -2.27 1.49
CA ARG A 196 0.88 -2.85 2.20
C ARG A 196 2.04 -3.18 1.27
N CYS A 197 1.82 -4.01 0.24
CA CYS A 197 2.89 -4.55 -0.61
C CYS A 197 2.96 -3.96 -2.03
N HIS A 198 2.01 -3.09 -2.39
CA HIS A 198 1.87 -2.45 -3.71
C HIS A 198 1.64 -3.41 -4.89
N VAL A 199 1.30 -4.68 -4.63
CA VAL A 199 0.82 -5.61 -5.66
C VAL A 199 -0.42 -5.05 -6.32
N ARG A 200 -0.53 -5.29 -7.62
CA ARG A 200 -1.68 -4.87 -8.45
C ARG A 200 -2.41 -6.09 -8.94
N TRP A 201 -3.75 -6.04 -8.94
CA TRP A 201 -4.57 -7.15 -9.44
C TRP A 201 -5.83 -6.64 -10.12
N PRO A 202 -6.36 -7.38 -11.12
CA PRO A 202 -7.59 -7.01 -11.82
C PRO A 202 -8.78 -7.00 -10.86
N PHE A 203 -9.67 -6.02 -11.06
CA PHE A 203 -10.91 -5.94 -10.31
C PHE A 203 -12.02 -5.32 -11.14
N HIS A 204 -13.25 -5.67 -10.82
CA HIS A 204 -14.43 -5.21 -11.57
C HIS A 204 -14.52 -3.66 -11.57
N PRO A 205 -14.75 -3.03 -12.74
CA PRO A 205 -14.63 -1.56 -12.91
C PRO A 205 -15.53 -0.74 -12.00
N ILE A 206 -16.75 -1.24 -11.71
CA ILE A 206 -17.79 -0.46 -11.01
C ILE A 206 -17.99 -0.94 -9.57
N THR A 207 -17.53 -2.13 -9.22
CA THR A 207 -17.76 -2.69 -7.89
C THR A 207 -16.92 -1.97 -6.82
N CYS A 208 -17.54 -1.65 -5.69
CA CYS A 208 -16.85 -1.13 -4.53
C CYS A 208 -15.90 -2.19 -3.95
N PRO A 209 -14.60 -1.91 -3.80
CA PRO A 209 -13.66 -2.91 -3.31
C PRO A 209 -13.79 -3.17 -1.80
N TYR A 210 -14.58 -2.38 -1.07
CA TYR A 210 -14.72 -2.52 0.36
C TYR A 210 -15.96 -3.31 0.79
N CYS A 211 -17.09 -3.09 0.12
CA CYS A 211 -18.36 -3.75 0.50
C CYS A 211 -18.98 -4.59 -0.62
N GLY A 212 -18.35 -4.67 -1.80
CA GLY A 212 -18.86 -5.46 -2.92
C GLY A 212 -20.07 -4.84 -3.65
N ASN A 213 -20.54 -3.66 -3.23
CA ASN A 213 -21.67 -2.99 -3.89
C ASN A 213 -21.34 -2.68 -5.34
N ALA A 214 -22.25 -3.03 -6.27
CA ALA A 214 -22.14 -2.78 -7.71
C ALA A 214 -23.28 -1.92 -8.28
N ASP A 215 -24.13 -1.36 -7.41
CA ASP A 215 -25.23 -0.50 -7.81
C ASP A 215 -24.70 0.88 -8.24
N ARG A 216 -24.84 1.16 -9.54
CA ARG A 216 -24.42 2.43 -10.16
C ARG A 216 -25.11 3.66 -9.60
N ALA A 217 -26.29 3.53 -9.02
CA ALA A 217 -27.01 4.65 -8.44
C ALA A 217 -26.35 5.15 -7.14
N THR A 218 -25.66 4.26 -6.45
CA THR A 218 -25.01 4.52 -5.16
C THR A 218 -23.49 4.68 -5.26
N ILE A 219 -22.88 4.42 -6.43
CA ILE A 219 -21.46 4.62 -6.70
C ILE A 219 -21.29 5.88 -7.54
N LYS A 220 -20.52 6.84 -7.03
CA LYS A 220 -20.16 8.07 -7.74
C LYS A 220 -18.70 8.03 -8.17
N SER A 221 -18.42 8.52 -9.38
CA SER A 221 -17.04 8.73 -9.86
C SER A 221 -16.85 10.21 -10.18
N LEU A 222 -15.84 10.81 -9.57
CA LEU A 222 -15.37 12.17 -9.82
C LEU A 222 -14.00 12.10 -10.47
N ALA A 223 -13.63 13.13 -11.24
CA ALA A 223 -12.31 13.27 -11.82
C ALA A 223 -11.73 14.64 -11.49
N THR A 224 -10.41 14.74 -11.40
CA THR A 224 -9.71 16.02 -11.38
C THR A 224 -9.92 16.76 -12.70
N PRO A 225 -9.76 18.10 -12.74
CA PRO A 225 -9.99 18.87 -13.97
C PRO A 225 -9.17 18.41 -15.17
N ASP A 226 -7.95 17.92 -14.95
CA ASP A 226 -7.08 17.32 -15.96
C ASP A 226 -7.43 15.87 -16.31
N GLY A 227 -8.33 15.24 -15.53
CA GLY A 227 -8.77 13.87 -15.69
C GLY A 227 -7.72 12.81 -15.30
N VAL A 228 -6.56 13.21 -14.77
CA VAL A 228 -5.45 12.31 -14.40
C VAL A 228 -5.80 11.47 -13.19
N TYR A 229 -6.47 12.06 -12.21
CA TYR A 229 -6.94 11.31 -11.04
C TYR A 229 -8.46 11.19 -11.01
N ARG A 230 -8.90 10.08 -10.47
CA ARG A 230 -10.31 9.82 -10.21
C ARG A 230 -10.52 9.42 -8.76
N LEU A 231 -11.72 9.67 -8.27
CA LEU A 231 -12.20 9.22 -6.97
C LEU A 231 -13.52 8.48 -7.20
N MET A 232 -13.63 7.27 -6.69
CA MET A 232 -14.86 6.50 -6.69
C MET A 232 -15.35 6.36 -5.24
N SER A 233 -16.50 6.96 -4.93
CA SER A 233 -17.14 6.86 -3.61
C SER A 233 -18.36 5.93 -3.66
N CYS A 234 -18.57 5.20 -2.57
CA CYS A 234 -19.68 4.27 -2.40
C CYS A 234 -20.57 4.75 -1.25
N ARG A 235 -21.84 5.06 -1.54
CA ARG A 235 -22.81 5.46 -0.53
C ARG A 235 -23.27 4.33 0.38
N ALA A 236 -23.11 3.06 -0.05
CA ALA A 236 -23.50 1.90 0.74
C ALA A 236 -22.59 1.68 1.97
N CYS A 237 -21.29 1.97 1.86
CA CYS A 237 -20.34 1.82 2.97
C CYS A 237 -19.63 3.13 3.36
N ASN A 238 -19.95 4.25 2.72
CA ASN A 238 -19.37 5.58 2.93
C ASN A 238 -17.83 5.63 2.80
N ARG A 239 -17.25 4.71 2.02
CA ARG A 239 -15.83 4.68 1.71
C ARG A 239 -15.58 5.10 0.26
N TYR A 240 -14.35 5.50 -0.02
CA TYR A 240 -13.92 5.87 -1.37
C TYR A 240 -12.55 5.27 -1.67
N ILE A 241 -12.24 5.18 -2.97
CA ILE A 241 -10.90 4.81 -3.45
C ILE A 241 -10.47 5.76 -4.55
N LYS A 242 -9.21 6.17 -4.51
CA LYS A 242 -8.58 7.02 -5.51
C LYS A 242 -7.99 6.17 -6.64
N ALA A 243 -7.89 6.74 -7.83
CA ALA A 243 -7.33 6.08 -8.99
C ALA A 243 -6.47 7.02 -9.84
N LEU A 244 -5.39 6.50 -10.40
CA LEU A 244 -4.72 7.10 -11.55
C LEU A 244 -5.42 6.62 -12.84
N ASP A 245 -5.85 7.55 -13.69
CA ASP A 245 -6.33 7.22 -15.03
C ASP A 245 -5.12 7.19 -16.00
N GLY A 246 -4.59 5.99 -16.24
CA GLY A 246 -3.43 5.79 -17.10
C GLY A 246 -3.64 6.25 -18.54
N ARG A 247 -4.89 6.42 -19.00
CA ARG A 247 -5.20 6.96 -20.33
C ARG A 247 -4.95 8.46 -20.43
N LYS A 248 -4.87 9.16 -19.28
CA LYS A 248 -4.64 10.60 -19.16
C LYS A 248 -3.28 10.92 -18.56
N ALA A 249 -2.70 10.00 -17.81
CA ALA A 249 -1.41 10.19 -17.16
C ALA A 249 -0.27 10.05 -18.17
N SER A 250 0.70 10.95 -18.10
CA SER A 250 1.94 10.92 -18.91
C SER A 250 3.03 10.00 -18.32
N ARG A 251 2.76 9.36 -17.18
CA ARG A 251 3.68 8.50 -16.44
C ARG A 251 2.96 7.27 -15.87
N PRO A 252 3.68 6.21 -15.53
CA PRO A 252 3.10 5.09 -14.80
C PRO A 252 2.67 5.49 -13.38
N LEU A 253 1.82 4.67 -12.76
CA LEU A 253 1.50 4.79 -11.35
C LEU A 253 2.77 4.66 -10.51
N LEU A 254 2.95 5.61 -9.60
CA LEU A 254 3.99 5.69 -8.58
C LEU A 254 3.30 5.70 -7.21
N PRO A 255 3.18 4.55 -6.52
CA PRO A 255 2.29 4.41 -5.37
C PRO A 255 2.54 5.44 -4.26
N TYR A 256 3.78 5.71 -3.94
CA TYR A 256 4.12 6.67 -2.88
C TYR A 256 3.84 8.12 -3.29
N PHE A 257 4.16 8.47 -4.53
CA PHE A 257 3.90 9.81 -5.08
C PHE A 257 2.39 10.06 -5.24
N ASP A 258 1.68 9.10 -5.85
CA ASP A 258 0.27 9.29 -6.20
C ASP A 258 -0.61 9.43 -4.95
N GLN A 259 -0.25 8.81 -3.83
CA GLN A 259 -0.92 9.02 -2.55
C GLN A 259 -0.81 10.47 -2.07
N ILE A 260 0.39 11.07 -2.13
CA ILE A 260 0.60 12.47 -1.71
C ILE A 260 -0.03 13.45 -2.70
N ALA A 261 0.13 13.23 -3.99
CA ALA A 261 -0.45 14.08 -5.02
C ALA A 261 -1.98 14.14 -4.99
N THR A 262 -2.62 13.14 -4.38
CA THR A 262 -4.08 13.06 -4.26
C THR A 262 -4.62 13.43 -2.87
N LEU A 263 -3.82 13.93 -1.94
CA LEU A 263 -4.28 14.44 -0.65
C LEU A 263 -5.38 15.51 -0.76
N PRO A 264 -5.39 16.41 -1.78
CA PRO A 264 -6.50 17.34 -1.97
C PRO A 264 -7.85 16.66 -2.21
N LEU A 265 -7.87 15.44 -2.80
CA LEU A 265 -9.09 14.66 -2.94
C LEU A 265 -9.58 14.12 -1.59
N ASP A 266 -8.66 13.67 -0.72
CA ASP A 266 -9.00 13.22 0.64
C ASP A 266 -9.58 14.38 1.45
N ALA A 267 -8.95 15.56 1.39
CA ALA A 267 -9.45 16.77 2.04
C ALA A 267 -10.82 17.23 1.49
N ALA A 268 -11.10 17.01 0.21
CA ALA A 268 -12.41 17.29 -0.36
C ALA A 268 -13.47 16.32 0.15
N MET A 269 -13.15 15.03 0.30
CA MET A 269 -14.07 14.02 0.85
C MET A 269 -14.37 14.24 2.34
N ALA A 270 -13.41 14.73 3.10
CA ALA A 270 -13.62 15.03 4.53
C ALA A 270 -14.55 16.24 4.78
N ARG A 271 -14.73 17.13 3.78
CA ARG A 271 -15.60 18.31 3.86
C ARG A 271 -17.03 18.09 3.36
N GLY A 272 -17.30 17.03 2.64
CA GLY A 272 -18.58 16.75 1.97
C GLY A 272 -19.16 15.41 2.25
#